data_acd82ddf0cba65b7d8dde421be718b59
#
_entry.id   acd82ddf0cba65b7d8dde421be718b59
#
_cell.length_a   1.000
_cell.length_b   1.000
_cell.length_c   1.000
_cell.angle_alpha   90.00
_cell.angle_beta   90.00
_cell.angle_gamma   90.00
#
_symmetry.space_group_name_H-M   'P 1'
#
loop_
_entity.id
_entity.type
_entity.pdbx_description
1 polymer ?
#
loop_
_entity_poly.entity_id
_entity_poly.type
_entity_poly.pdbx_seq_one_letter_code
_entity_poly.pdbx_strand_id
1 'polypeptide(L)'
;MNNSNYSSSQKITVAIDCVIFGFDSEKLNLLLFKRKVNPFKGSWSLIGEVLENDLSLDESANEILFKLTGLDNIYLKQLKTYGELNRDPAERVISIVYFSLIRVDELRLKEIENKDAKWFALNDIPELILDHSDMVKDSIDELRNMAKDQPLGFELLPKLFSDPNNATIS
;
A
#
# COMPACT_ATOMS: atom_id res chain seq x y z
N MET A 1 -28.20 -8.97 -28.25
CA MET A 1 -27.74 -10.30 -27.75
C MET A 1 -26.23 -10.24 -27.54
N ASN A 2 -25.81 -10.04 -26.32
CA ASN A 2 -24.38 -10.08 -25.99
C ASN A 2 -23.94 -11.52 -25.74
N ASN A 3 -23.56 -12.20 -26.80
CA ASN A 3 -22.74 -13.39 -26.67
C ASN A 3 -21.29 -12.96 -26.39
N SER A 4 -21.03 -12.52 -25.14
CA SER A 4 -19.64 -12.34 -24.75
C SER A 4 -19.05 -13.72 -24.48
N ASN A 5 -18.05 -14.11 -25.24
CA ASN A 5 -17.27 -15.32 -25.02
C ASN A 5 -16.61 -15.36 -23.62
N TYR A 6 -16.73 -14.28 -22.85
CA TYR A 6 -16.21 -14.16 -21.49
C TYR A 6 -17.07 -14.87 -20.43
N SER A 7 -18.33 -15.21 -20.72
CA SER A 7 -19.21 -15.85 -19.73
C SER A 7 -18.75 -17.23 -19.27
N SER A 8 -17.97 -17.92 -20.09
CA SER A 8 -17.39 -19.24 -19.80
C SER A 8 -15.94 -19.17 -19.25
N SER A 9 -15.36 -17.96 -19.19
CA SER A 9 -13.99 -17.78 -18.71
C SER A 9 -13.95 -17.89 -17.18
N GLN A 10 -12.84 -18.43 -16.67
CA GLN A 10 -12.59 -18.47 -15.23
C GLN A 10 -12.45 -17.03 -14.71
N LYS A 11 -13.19 -16.72 -13.65
CA LYS A 11 -13.07 -15.46 -12.95
C LYS A 11 -11.92 -15.50 -11.96
N ILE A 12 -11.12 -14.45 -11.95
CA ILE A 12 -9.99 -14.28 -11.04
C ILE A 12 -10.28 -13.11 -10.13
N THR A 13 -10.02 -13.26 -8.85
CA THR A 13 -10.15 -12.18 -7.87
C THR A 13 -9.05 -11.15 -8.09
N VAL A 14 -9.42 -9.89 -8.14
CA VAL A 14 -8.51 -8.75 -8.21
C VAL A 14 -8.59 -7.98 -6.90
N ALA A 15 -7.44 -7.68 -6.32
CA ALA A 15 -7.31 -6.85 -5.13
C ALA A 15 -6.53 -5.57 -5.44
N ILE A 16 -6.70 -4.58 -4.59
CA ILE A 16 -5.90 -3.37 -4.58
C ILE A 16 -5.23 -3.28 -3.21
N ASP A 17 -3.93 -3.03 -3.21
CA ASP A 17 -3.14 -2.76 -2.02
C ASP A 17 -2.45 -1.40 -2.14
N CYS A 18 -2.58 -0.57 -1.10
CA CYS A 18 -2.00 0.77 -1.05
C CYS A 18 -0.83 0.81 -0.06
N VAL A 19 0.33 1.20 -0.55
CA VAL A 19 1.54 1.45 0.26
C VAL A 19 1.62 2.94 0.54
N ILE A 20 1.28 3.34 1.75
CA ILE A 20 1.23 4.74 2.15
C ILE A 20 2.39 5.06 3.07
N PHE A 21 3.32 5.85 2.57
CA PHE A 21 4.42 6.39 3.35
C PHE A 21 4.04 7.75 3.93
N GLY A 22 4.37 7.97 5.18
CA GLY A 22 4.18 9.22 5.89
C GLY A 22 5.52 9.78 6.38
N PHE A 23 5.78 11.03 6.06
CA PHE A 23 6.97 11.75 6.50
C PHE A 23 6.59 12.80 7.55
N ASP A 24 7.16 12.68 8.75
CA ASP A 24 6.87 13.53 9.91
C ASP A 24 7.95 14.57 10.19
N SER A 25 8.75 14.94 9.18
CA SER A 25 9.93 15.84 9.24
C SER A 25 11.22 15.22 9.80
N GLU A 26 11.17 14.08 10.43
CA GLU A 26 12.35 13.37 10.96
C GLU A 26 12.56 12.03 10.31
N LYS A 27 11.50 11.27 10.12
CA LYS A 27 11.57 9.88 9.64
C LYS A 27 10.43 9.52 8.69
N LEU A 28 10.66 8.47 7.93
CA LEU A 28 9.68 7.86 7.07
C LEU A 28 8.95 6.75 7.83
N ASN A 29 7.62 6.79 7.76
CA ASN A 29 6.73 5.81 8.37
C ASN A 29 5.91 5.12 7.30
N LEU A 30 5.45 3.91 7.60
CA LEU A 30 4.53 3.13 6.78
C LEU A 30 3.20 2.95 7.49
N LEU A 31 2.10 3.17 6.78
CA LEU A 31 0.76 2.93 7.30
C LEU A 31 0.37 1.47 7.10
N LEU A 32 0.01 0.80 8.19
CA LEU A 32 -0.45 -0.58 8.17
C LEU A 32 -1.84 -0.71 8.80
N PHE A 33 -2.53 -1.77 8.44
CA PHE A 33 -3.86 -2.09 8.91
C PHE A 33 -3.87 -3.43 9.64
N LYS A 34 -4.53 -3.49 10.79
CA LYS A 34 -4.71 -4.73 11.54
C LYS A 34 -5.97 -5.45 11.04
N ARG A 35 -5.80 -6.59 10.42
CA ARG A 35 -6.91 -7.35 9.84
C ARG A 35 -7.90 -7.81 10.90
N LYS A 36 -9.19 -7.60 10.61
CA LYS A 36 -10.30 -8.03 11.50
C LYS A 36 -10.98 -9.31 11.06
N VAL A 37 -10.67 -9.79 9.86
CA VAL A 37 -11.34 -10.94 9.24
C VAL A 37 -10.33 -12.01 8.85
N ASN A 38 -10.80 -13.27 8.80
CA ASN A 38 -10.03 -14.38 8.26
C ASN A 38 -9.98 -14.32 6.71
N PRO A 39 -8.95 -14.84 6.07
CA PRO A 39 -7.71 -15.35 6.70
C PRO A 39 -6.84 -14.24 7.29
N PHE A 40 -5.92 -14.62 8.16
CA PHE A 40 -4.94 -13.73 8.81
C PHE A 40 -5.52 -12.69 9.78
N LYS A 41 -6.64 -12.97 10.42
CA LYS A 41 -7.20 -12.11 11.47
C LYS A 41 -6.15 -11.81 12.55
N GLY A 42 -6.01 -10.52 12.88
CA GLY A 42 -5.04 -10.04 13.88
C GLY A 42 -3.63 -9.78 13.34
N SER A 43 -3.37 -10.13 12.08
CA SER A 43 -2.09 -9.84 11.41
C SER A 43 -2.09 -8.47 10.76
N TRP A 44 -0.88 -7.96 10.53
CA TRP A 44 -0.68 -6.67 9.86
C TRP A 44 -0.63 -6.84 8.34
N SER A 45 -1.28 -5.92 7.64
CA SER A 45 -1.33 -5.85 6.18
C SER A 45 -1.17 -4.42 5.69
N LEU A 46 -0.91 -4.27 4.39
CA LEU A 46 -1.14 -3.01 3.70
C LEU A 46 -2.63 -2.64 3.72
N ILE A 47 -2.94 -1.42 3.36
CA ILE A 47 -4.31 -0.93 3.19
C ILE A 47 -4.86 -1.51 1.89
N GLY A 48 -5.72 -2.50 1.96
CA GLY A 48 -6.19 -3.16 0.74
C GLY A 48 -7.50 -3.91 0.91
N GLU A 49 -8.20 -4.06 -0.19
CA GLU A 49 -9.44 -4.86 -0.33
C GLU A 49 -9.56 -5.43 -1.75
N VAL A 50 -10.49 -6.34 -1.91
CA VAL A 50 -10.90 -6.85 -3.21
C VAL A 50 -11.60 -5.74 -4.01
N LEU A 51 -11.29 -5.68 -5.30
CA LEU A 51 -11.89 -4.73 -6.24
C LEU A 51 -13.39 -4.99 -6.39
N GLU A 52 -14.20 -3.94 -6.29
CA GLU A 52 -15.62 -3.95 -6.65
C GLU A 52 -15.82 -3.66 -8.14
N ASN A 53 -16.98 -4.07 -8.68
CA ASN A 53 -17.21 -4.08 -10.13
C ASN A 53 -17.62 -2.73 -10.74
N ASP A 54 -17.95 -1.73 -9.93
CA ASP A 54 -18.59 -0.50 -10.34
C ASP A 54 -17.67 0.73 -10.35
N LEU A 55 -16.41 0.55 -9.97
CA LEU A 55 -15.41 1.61 -9.91
C LEU A 55 -14.18 1.30 -10.78
N SER A 56 -13.55 2.33 -11.30
CA SER A 56 -12.24 2.21 -11.92
C SER A 56 -11.16 1.83 -10.88
N LEU A 57 -9.98 1.41 -11.33
CA LEU A 57 -8.88 1.07 -10.42
C LEU A 57 -8.47 2.26 -9.53
N ASP A 58 -8.35 3.43 -10.11
CA ASP A 58 -7.95 4.64 -9.38
C ASP A 58 -9.01 5.08 -8.36
N GLU A 59 -10.28 5.03 -8.74
CA GLU A 59 -11.40 5.31 -7.83
C GLU A 59 -11.45 4.30 -6.70
N SER A 60 -11.28 3.01 -7.00
CA SER A 60 -11.26 1.94 -6.00
C SER A 60 -10.12 2.12 -4.99
N ALA A 61 -8.93 2.47 -5.46
CA ALA A 61 -7.79 2.71 -4.58
C ALA A 61 -8.04 3.86 -3.60
N ASN A 62 -8.61 4.96 -4.08
CA ASN A 62 -8.97 6.10 -3.25
C ASN A 62 -10.09 5.76 -2.25
N GLU A 63 -11.11 5.04 -2.67
CA GLU A 63 -12.22 4.64 -1.80
C GLU A 63 -11.78 3.67 -0.71
N ILE A 64 -10.97 2.67 -1.04
CA ILE A 64 -10.40 1.72 -0.08
C ILE A 64 -9.54 2.46 0.96
N LEU A 65 -8.69 3.37 0.52
CA LEU A 65 -7.87 4.18 1.42
C LEU A 65 -8.73 5.00 2.37
N PHE A 66 -9.73 5.71 1.85
CA PHE A 66 -10.65 6.51 2.65
C PHE A 66 -11.46 5.67 3.64
N LYS A 67 -12.03 4.57 3.20
CA LYS A 67 -12.82 3.66 4.02
C LYS A 67 -12.05 3.10 5.21
N LEU A 68 -10.82 2.67 4.98
CA LEU A 68 -10.01 1.99 6.00
C LEU A 68 -9.23 2.96 6.90
N THR A 69 -8.91 4.15 6.43
CA THR A 69 -8.02 5.08 7.15
C THR A 69 -8.60 6.47 7.37
N GLY A 70 -9.61 6.87 6.61
CA GLY A 70 -10.13 8.23 6.59
C GLY A 70 -9.27 9.22 5.80
N LEU A 71 -8.17 8.77 5.20
CA LEU A 71 -7.34 9.61 4.33
C LEU A 71 -8.08 9.92 3.03
N ASP A 72 -8.17 11.21 2.71
CA ASP A 72 -8.84 11.73 1.52
C ASP A 72 -7.89 12.65 0.75
N ASN A 73 -8.19 12.84 -0.55
CA ASN A 73 -7.40 13.71 -1.44
C ASN A 73 -5.91 13.37 -1.48
N ILE A 74 -5.58 12.10 -1.41
CA ILE A 74 -4.21 11.60 -1.53
C ILE A 74 -3.94 11.23 -2.99
N TYR A 75 -2.85 11.74 -3.54
CA TYR A 75 -2.38 11.31 -4.85
C TYR A 75 -1.78 9.91 -4.76
N LEU A 76 -2.43 8.96 -5.39
CA LEU A 76 -1.99 7.57 -5.48
C LEU A 76 -1.43 7.29 -6.87
N LYS A 77 -0.21 6.78 -6.94
CA LYS A 77 0.42 6.32 -8.16
C LYS A 77 0.42 4.80 -8.21
N GLN A 78 -0.01 4.23 -9.34
CA GLN A 78 0.09 2.80 -9.54
C GLN A 78 1.57 2.39 -9.66
N LEU A 79 1.96 1.39 -8.87
CA LEU A 79 3.30 0.84 -8.88
C LEU A 79 3.43 -0.26 -9.93
N LYS A 80 2.85 -1.41 -9.63
CA LYS A 80 2.82 -2.58 -10.51
C LYS A 80 1.78 -3.59 -10.06
N THR A 81 1.63 -4.65 -10.83
CA THR A 81 0.74 -5.78 -10.56
C THR A 81 1.53 -6.97 -10.04
N TYR A 82 0.99 -7.61 -9.00
CA TYR A 82 1.53 -8.82 -8.38
C TYR A 82 0.63 -10.00 -8.73
N GLY A 83 1.13 -10.91 -9.54
CA GLY A 83 0.34 -11.97 -10.13
C GLY A 83 0.96 -13.37 -10.02
N GLU A 84 1.92 -13.60 -9.12
CA GLU A 84 2.49 -14.93 -8.90
C GLU A 84 1.41 -15.94 -8.52
N LEU A 85 1.55 -17.18 -9.01
CA LEU A 85 0.49 -18.19 -8.91
C LEU A 85 0.07 -18.50 -7.49
N ASN A 86 1.00 -18.62 -6.58
CA ASN A 86 0.76 -19.06 -5.21
C ASN A 86 0.97 -17.95 -4.18
N ARG A 87 0.86 -16.67 -4.60
CA ARG A 87 1.03 -15.54 -3.69
C ARG A 87 -0.02 -15.53 -2.59
N ASP A 88 -1.24 -15.91 -2.89
CA ASP A 88 -2.32 -16.14 -1.92
C ASP A 88 -2.64 -17.65 -1.91
N PRO A 89 -2.52 -18.33 -0.77
CA PRO A 89 -2.77 -19.78 -0.69
C PRO A 89 -4.26 -20.14 -0.74
N ALA A 90 -5.16 -19.17 -0.50
CA ALA A 90 -6.60 -19.44 -0.47
C ALA A 90 -7.21 -19.53 -1.88
N GLU A 91 -6.81 -18.63 -2.77
CA GLU A 91 -7.32 -18.57 -4.14
C GLU A 91 -6.38 -17.79 -5.08
N ARG A 92 -6.68 -17.84 -6.36
CA ARG A 92 -5.98 -17.03 -7.36
C ARG A 92 -6.36 -15.56 -7.20
N VAL A 93 -5.45 -14.75 -6.67
CA VAL A 93 -5.62 -13.31 -6.51
C VAL A 93 -4.51 -12.57 -7.23
N ILE A 94 -4.89 -11.59 -8.04
CA ILE A 94 -3.98 -10.61 -8.63
C ILE A 94 -4.13 -9.31 -7.85
N SER A 95 -3.05 -8.76 -7.34
CA SER A 95 -3.06 -7.47 -6.64
C SER A 95 -2.44 -6.38 -7.50
N ILE A 96 -3.14 -5.25 -7.59
CA ILE A 96 -2.66 -4.01 -8.20
C ILE A 96 -2.24 -3.08 -7.06
N VAL A 97 -0.97 -2.69 -7.04
CA VAL A 97 -0.41 -1.90 -5.96
C VAL A 97 -0.32 -0.44 -6.35
N TYR A 98 -0.83 0.40 -5.46
CA TYR A 98 -0.67 1.85 -5.47
C TYR A 98 0.23 2.29 -4.33
N PHE A 99 0.93 3.39 -4.49
CA PHE A 99 1.72 3.97 -3.42
C PHE A 99 1.61 5.49 -3.39
N SER A 100 1.92 6.06 -2.25
CA SER A 100 1.98 7.50 -2.03
C SER A 100 2.97 7.85 -0.94
N LEU A 101 3.51 9.05 -1.03
CA LEU A 101 4.27 9.68 0.05
C LEU A 101 3.54 10.95 0.47
N ILE A 102 3.14 11.02 1.72
CA ILE A 102 2.43 12.15 2.28
C ILE A 102 3.20 12.77 3.45
N ARG A 103 3.03 14.08 3.64
CA ARG A 103 3.43 14.74 4.86
C ARG A 103 2.38 14.48 5.94
N VAL A 104 2.82 14.05 7.12
CA VAL A 104 1.93 13.82 8.25
C VAL A 104 2.35 14.70 9.42
N ASP A 105 1.39 15.36 10.04
CA ASP A 105 1.55 16.03 11.31
C ASP A 105 1.05 15.15 12.46
N GLU A 106 1.31 15.55 13.69
CA GLU A 106 0.92 14.78 14.88
C GLU A 106 -0.59 14.55 15.01
N LEU A 107 -1.41 15.48 14.51
CA LEU A 107 -2.87 15.37 14.56
C LEU A 107 -3.36 14.28 13.60
N ARG A 108 -2.85 14.26 12.37
CA ARG A 108 -3.17 13.21 11.39
C ARG A 108 -2.69 11.83 11.81
N LEU A 109 -1.54 11.74 12.47
CA LEU A 109 -1.06 10.47 13.03
C LEU A 109 -2.06 9.88 14.02
N LYS A 110 -2.62 10.70 14.91
CA LYS A 110 -3.59 10.25 15.93
C LYS A 110 -4.97 9.93 15.37
N GLU A 111 -5.45 10.67 14.39
CA GLU A 111 -6.76 10.44 13.77
C GLU A 111 -6.85 9.09 13.07
N ILE A 112 -5.79 8.65 12.45
CA ILE A 112 -5.70 7.37 11.73
C ILE A 112 -5.66 6.19 12.69
N GLU A 113 -4.96 6.30 13.80
CA GLU A 113 -4.82 5.23 14.80
C GLU A 113 -6.16 4.76 15.40
N ASN A 114 -7.20 5.58 15.35
CA ASN A 114 -8.55 5.22 15.83
C ASN A 114 -9.32 4.27 14.87
N LYS A 115 -8.76 3.92 13.71
CA LYS A 115 -9.43 3.10 12.69
C LYS A 115 -8.75 1.75 12.40
N ASP A 116 -8.03 1.20 13.38
CA ASP A 116 -7.23 -0.04 13.22
C ASP A 116 -6.05 0.09 12.24
N ALA A 117 -5.80 1.28 11.76
CA ALA A 117 -4.59 1.63 11.03
C ALA A 117 -3.56 2.22 11.99
N LYS A 118 -2.30 1.93 11.75
CA LYS A 118 -1.19 2.41 12.57
C LYS A 118 0.03 2.73 11.74
N TRP A 119 0.71 3.82 12.10
CA TRP A 119 1.99 4.18 11.55
C TRP A 119 3.14 3.45 12.23
N PHE A 120 4.02 2.88 11.42
CA PHE A 120 5.24 2.23 11.86
C PHE A 120 6.44 2.90 11.23
N ALA A 121 7.46 3.20 12.02
CA ALA A 121 8.76 3.58 11.44
C ALA A 121 9.29 2.44 10.56
N LEU A 122 9.98 2.76 9.48
CA LEU A 122 10.46 1.73 8.54
C LEU A 122 11.32 0.65 9.20
N ASN A 123 12.05 1.01 10.27
CA ASN A 123 12.88 0.04 11.02
C ASN A 123 12.08 -0.87 11.96
N ASP A 124 10.82 -0.53 12.24
CA ASP A 124 9.97 -1.22 13.21
C ASP A 124 8.76 -1.90 12.56
N ILE A 125 8.80 -2.11 11.25
CA ILE A 125 7.72 -2.77 10.51
C ILE A 125 7.56 -4.20 11.03
N PRO A 126 6.34 -4.59 11.48
CA PRO A 126 6.06 -5.96 11.90
C PRO A 126 6.06 -6.91 10.70
N GLU A 127 5.97 -8.20 10.97
CA GLU A 127 5.71 -9.19 9.93
C GLU A 127 4.38 -8.89 9.22
N LEU A 128 4.42 -8.85 7.90
CA LEU A 128 3.26 -8.61 7.04
C LEU A 128 2.76 -9.92 6.43
N ILE A 129 1.47 -9.95 6.11
CA ILE A 129 0.86 -11.10 5.43
C ILE A 129 1.35 -11.23 3.98
N LEU A 130 1.24 -12.44 3.43
CA LEU A 130 1.49 -12.74 2.01
C LEU A 130 2.82 -12.15 1.52
N ASP A 131 2.79 -11.49 0.37
CA ASP A 131 3.92 -10.83 -0.28
C ASP A 131 3.93 -9.29 -0.06
N HIS A 132 3.23 -8.80 0.97
CA HIS A 132 3.14 -7.36 1.25
C HIS A 132 4.51 -6.73 1.54
N SER A 133 5.45 -7.47 2.13
CA SER A 133 6.82 -6.98 2.34
C SER A 133 7.55 -6.68 1.02
N ASP A 134 7.32 -7.48 -0.01
CA ASP A 134 7.87 -7.24 -1.35
C ASP A 134 7.26 -5.99 -1.98
N MET A 135 5.97 -5.77 -1.78
CA MET A 135 5.28 -4.56 -2.24
C MET A 135 5.86 -3.30 -1.60
N VAL A 136 6.15 -3.34 -0.30
CA VAL A 136 6.79 -2.23 0.44
C VAL A 136 8.19 -1.97 -0.11
N LYS A 137 8.99 -3.02 -0.29
CA LYS A 137 10.36 -2.91 -0.82
C LYS A 137 10.36 -2.30 -2.22
N ASP A 138 9.52 -2.79 -3.11
CA ASP A 138 9.43 -2.28 -4.48
C ASP A 138 8.95 -0.82 -4.50
N SER A 139 8.05 -0.44 -3.60
CA SER A 139 7.60 0.95 -3.44
C SER A 139 8.70 1.88 -2.96
N ILE A 140 9.55 1.42 -2.04
CA ILE A 140 10.72 2.18 -1.57
C ILE A 140 11.72 2.37 -2.72
N ASP A 141 11.98 1.34 -3.49
CA ASP A 141 12.87 1.43 -4.65
C ASP A 141 12.35 2.44 -5.69
N GLU A 142 11.03 2.48 -5.91
CA GLU A 142 10.42 3.47 -6.79
C GLU A 142 10.52 4.89 -6.23
N LEU A 143 10.30 5.09 -4.92
CA LEU A 143 10.52 6.39 -4.29
C LEU A 143 11.96 6.88 -4.45
N ARG A 144 12.93 5.98 -4.28
CA ARG A 144 14.35 6.31 -4.51
C ARG A 144 14.62 6.72 -5.95
N ASN A 145 14.03 6.02 -6.92
CA ASN A 145 14.17 6.35 -8.33
C ASN A 145 13.56 7.72 -8.64
N MET A 146 12.35 7.98 -8.14
CA MET A 146 11.70 9.28 -8.31
C MET A 146 12.50 10.44 -7.70
N ALA A 147 13.14 10.21 -6.55
CA ALA A 147 13.99 11.21 -5.89
C ALA A 147 15.23 11.60 -6.70
N LYS A 148 15.74 10.71 -7.56
CA LYS A 148 16.87 11.01 -8.47
C LYS A 148 16.47 11.94 -9.62
N ASP A 149 15.22 11.81 -10.07
CA ASP A 149 14.73 12.48 -11.29
C ASP A 149 13.99 13.79 -11.01
N GLN A 150 13.53 14.01 -9.79
CA GLN A 150 12.73 15.18 -9.38
C GLN A 150 13.23 15.80 -8.08
N PRO A 151 14.15 16.78 -8.14
CA PRO A 151 14.74 17.37 -6.94
C PRO A 151 13.78 18.22 -6.10
N LEU A 152 12.67 18.72 -6.66
CA LEU A 152 11.70 19.57 -5.97
C LEU A 152 10.63 18.76 -5.24
N GLY A 153 10.66 18.77 -3.92
CA GLY A 153 9.72 18.06 -3.04
C GLY A 153 10.22 16.71 -2.53
N PHE A 154 11.24 16.13 -3.16
CA PHE A 154 11.92 14.90 -2.76
C PHE A 154 13.32 15.12 -2.19
N GLU A 155 13.72 16.35 -1.94
CA GLU A 155 15.04 16.73 -1.45
C GLU A 155 15.44 16.05 -0.15
N LEU A 156 14.46 15.63 0.64
CA LEU A 156 14.65 14.93 1.91
C LEU A 156 14.79 13.41 1.75
N LEU A 157 14.29 12.83 0.64
CA LEU A 157 14.35 11.39 0.42
C LEU A 157 15.77 10.83 0.35
N PRO A 158 16.74 11.48 -0.36
CA PRO A 158 18.11 11.01 -0.34
C PRO A 158 18.73 10.96 1.06
N LYS A 159 18.37 11.91 1.93
CA LYS A 159 18.84 11.93 3.33
C LYS A 159 18.20 10.81 4.16
N LEU A 160 16.92 10.55 3.93
CA LEU A 160 16.19 9.45 4.59
C LEU A 160 16.74 8.08 4.22
N PHE A 161 17.19 7.90 2.99
CA PHE A 161 17.75 6.64 2.50
C PHE A 161 19.25 6.52 2.68
N SER A 162 19.96 7.60 2.99
CA SER A 162 21.39 7.57 3.28
C SER A 162 21.72 7.29 4.75
N ASP A 163 20.72 7.31 5.62
CA ASP A 163 20.87 6.92 7.01
C ASP A 163 21.01 5.40 7.08
N PRO A 164 22.16 4.87 7.57
CA PRO A 164 22.35 3.43 7.68
C PRO A 164 21.32 2.72 8.57
N ASN A 165 20.66 3.46 9.47
CA ASN A 165 19.55 2.93 10.28
C ASN A 165 18.23 2.83 9.52
N ASN A 166 18.09 3.51 8.39
CA ASN A 166 16.90 3.45 7.51
C ASN A 166 17.10 2.49 6.33
N ALA A 167 18.25 1.89 6.18
CA ALA A 167 18.63 1.13 4.97
C ALA A 167 18.23 -0.34 5.02
N THR A 168 17.67 -0.84 6.10
CA THR A 168 17.45 -2.28 6.27
C THR A 168 15.95 -2.62 6.36
N ILE A 169 15.30 -2.64 5.21
CA ILE A 169 14.19 -3.58 5.01
C ILE A 169 14.80 -4.74 4.23
N SER A 170 15.26 -5.72 4.95
CA SER A 170 15.63 -7.01 4.38
C SER A 170 14.41 -7.89 4.24
#